data_12d5cbcb1e49f1b18ba6db696efe7146
#
_entry.id   12d5cbcb1e49f1b18ba6db696efe7146
#
_cell.length_a   1.000
_cell.length_b   1.000
_cell.length_c   1.000
_cell.angle_alpha   90.00
_cell.angle_beta   90.00
_cell.angle_gamma   90.00
#
_symmetry.space_group_name_H-M   'P 1'
#
loop_
_entity.id
_entity.type
_entity.pdbx_description
1 polymer ?
#
loop_
_entity_poly.entity_id
_entity_poly.type
_entity_poly.pdbx_seq_one_letter_code
_entity_poly.pdbx_strand_id
1 'polypeptide(L)'
;MGDPDRHSQVRAYLGAVEAELARCGNYLGGEQADSWDIHVWGMVWMIHSALPDLVPIVEGYSGVVAWYERMVSLGTGARTDAEIAVAWESLNAAEPRALPATAADEPLKARLGQSVQISAGSADRGGARGRLLAIDHEQVVLAVTPLEGIDAQVWFPRFGYHLSLDS
;
A
#
# COMPACT_ATOMS: atom_id res chain seq x y z
N MET A 1 23.93 -15.71 9.84
CA MET A 1 23.34 -15.86 11.19
C MET A 1 22.42 -14.66 11.39
N GLY A 2 21.11 -14.89 11.47
CA GLY A 2 20.12 -13.80 11.55
C GLY A 2 20.25 -13.02 12.87
N ASP A 3 19.72 -11.78 12.89
CA ASP A 3 19.67 -10.95 14.08
C ASP A 3 18.79 -11.60 15.16
N PRO A 4 19.35 -11.96 16.35
CA PRO A 4 18.60 -12.64 17.41
C PRO A 4 17.41 -11.81 17.93
N ASP A 5 17.51 -10.50 17.92
CA ASP A 5 16.42 -9.60 18.35
C ASP A 5 15.26 -9.66 17.36
N ARG A 6 15.54 -9.63 16.07
CA ARG A 6 14.53 -9.80 15.00
C ARG A 6 13.79 -11.14 15.15
N HIS A 7 14.52 -12.23 15.40
CA HIS A 7 13.91 -13.54 15.63
C HIS A 7 13.00 -13.54 16.87
N SER A 8 13.41 -12.87 17.93
CA SER A 8 12.62 -12.74 19.16
C SER A 8 11.33 -11.96 18.93
N GLN A 9 11.41 -10.85 18.20
CA GLN A 9 10.24 -10.03 17.85
C GLN A 9 9.25 -10.80 16.96
N VAL A 10 9.74 -11.54 15.97
CA VAL A 10 8.87 -12.37 15.11
C VAL A 10 8.18 -13.46 15.93
N ARG A 11 8.87 -14.12 16.87
CA ARG A 11 8.24 -15.09 17.79
C ARG A 11 7.15 -14.46 18.64
N ALA A 12 7.40 -13.29 19.20
CA ALA A 12 6.40 -12.57 20.00
C ALA A 12 5.16 -12.22 19.18
N TYR A 13 5.37 -11.73 17.94
CA TYR A 13 4.29 -11.41 17.02
C TYR A 13 3.46 -12.64 16.64
N LEU A 14 4.11 -13.72 16.19
CA LEU A 14 3.43 -14.96 15.81
C LEU A 14 2.72 -15.63 16.99
N GLY A 15 3.30 -15.55 18.19
CA GLY A 15 2.66 -16.04 19.40
C GLY A 15 1.37 -15.28 19.74
N ALA A 16 1.34 -13.97 19.51
CA ALA A 16 0.12 -13.18 19.67
C ALA A 16 -0.95 -13.55 18.61
N VAL A 17 -0.55 -13.76 17.36
CA VAL A 17 -1.45 -14.21 16.28
C VAL A 17 -2.01 -15.59 16.58
N GLU A 18 -1.16 -16.54 17.02
CA GLU A 18 -1.58 -17.90 17.40
C GLU A 18 -2.61 -17.87 18.53
N ALA A 19 -2.36 -17.06 19.57
CA ALA A 19 -3.28 -16.90 20.69
C ALA A 19 -4.63 -16.30 20.27
N GLU A 20 -4.62 -15.34 19.37
CA GLU A 20 -5.83 -14.72 18.84
C GLU A 20 -6.64 -15.70 17.98
N LEU A 21 -6.01 -16.45 17.11
CA LEU A 21 -6.64 -17.50 16.32
C LEU A 21 -7.26 -18.58 17.21
N ALA A 22 -6.59 -18.98 18.28
CA ALA A 22 -7.14 -19.93 19.25
C ALA A 22 -8.40 -19.38 19.95
N ARG A 23 -8.53 -18.05 20.09
CA ARG A 23 -9.68 -17.39 20.71
C ARG A 23 -10.83 -17.15 19.71
N CYS A 24 -10.49 -16.75 18.48
CA CYS A 24 -11.47 -16.32 17.46
C CYS A 24 -11.96 -17.46 16.56
N GLY A 25 -11.19 -18.51 16.38
CA GLY A 25 -11.55 -19.65 15.55
C GLY A 25 -10.84 -19.68 14.19
N ASN A 26 -11.59 -19.69 13.10
CA ASN A 26 -11.02 -19.89 11.76
C ASN A 26 -10.19 -18.72 11.25
N TYR A 27 -10.56 -17.49 11.63
CA TYR A 27 -9.91 -16.24 11.22
C TYR A 27 -9.77 -15.29 12.41
N LEU A 28 -8.94 -14.27 12.27
CA LEU A 28 -8.74 -13.24 13.30
C LEU A 28 -10.02 -12.44 13.55
N GLY A 29 -10.83 -12.24 12.50
CA GLY A 29 -12.18 -11.66 12.60
C GLY A 29 -13.27 -12.63 13.05
N GLY A 30 -12.97 -13.91 13.31
CA GLY A 30 -13.92 -14.93 13.71
C GLY A 30 -14.19 -15.97 12.61
N GLU A 31 -15.45 -16.13 12.20
CA GLU A 31 -15.82 -17.17 11.22
C GLU A 31 -15.50 -16.81 9.77
N GLN A 32 -15.28 -15.54 9.47
CA GLN A 32 -14.96 -15.04 8.12
C GLN A 32 -13.73 -14.17 8.15
N ALA A 33 -12.95 -14.23 7.07
CA ALA A 33 -11.78 -13.34 6.89
C ALA A 33 -12.24 -11.89 6.73
N ASP A 34 -11.52 -10.98 7.36
CA ASP A 34 -11.75 -9.55 7.28
C ASP A 34 -10.45 -8.77 6.93
N SER A 35 -10.49 -7.45 7.05
CA SER A 35 -9.33 -6.60 6.77
C SER A 35 -8.15 -6.84 7.71
N TRP A 36 -8.41 -7.30 8.94
CA TRP A 36 -7.36 -7.65 9.88
C TRP A 36 -6.59 -8.89 9.41
N ASP A 37 -7.32 -9.94 8.97
CA ASP A 37 -6.72 -11.14 8.39
C ASP A 37 -5.82 -10.80 7.20
N ILE A 38 -6.27 -9.92 6.29
CA ILE A 38 -5.49 -9.50 5.13
C ILE A 38 -4.18 -8.81 5.55
N HIS A 39 -4.22 -7.95 6.56
CA HIS A 39 -3.04 -7.24 7.08
C HIS A 39 -2.01 -8.21 7.68
N VAL A 40 -2.45 -9.10 8.55
CA VAL A 40 -1.58 -10.08 9.21
C VAL A 40 -1.06 -11.10 8.20
N TRP A 41 -1.91 -11.53 7.26
CA TRP A 41 -1.51 -12.41 6.18
C TRP A 41 -0.38 -11.82 5.33
N GLY A 42 -0.46 -10.54 4.99
CA GLY A 42 0.59 -9.85 4.24
C GLY A 42 1.95 -9.89 4.93
N MET A 43 1.98 -9.82 6.26
CA MET A 43 3.23 -9.93 7.04
C MET A 43 3.80 -11.35 6.99
N VAL A 44 2.96 -12.37 7.15
CA VAL A 44 3.37 -13.78 7.08
C VAL A 44 3.79 -14.15 5.65
N TRP A 45 3.06 -13.68 4.65
CA TRP A 45 3.41 -13.83 3.24
C TRP A 45 4.79 -13.21 2.92
N MET A 46 5.09 -12.04 3.47
CA MET A 46 6.40 -11.39 3.29
C MET A 46 7.53 -12.25 3.87
N ILE A 47 7.30 -12.90 5.03
CA ILE A 47 8.27 -13.84 5.60
C ILE A 47 8.53 -14.97 4.61
N HIS A 48 7.49 -15.63 4.11
CA HIS A 48 7.64 -16.72 3.14
C HIS A 48 8.30 -16.30 1.83
N SER A 49 8.02 -15.08 1.36
CA SER A 49 8.48 -14.60 0.05
C SER A 49 9.89 -14.00 0.06
N ALA A 50 10.29 -13.34 1.15
CA ALA A 50 11.47 -12.49 1.18
C ALA A 50 12.44 -12.78 2.34
N LEU A 51 12.03 -13.55 3.36
CA LEU A 51 12.79 -13.75 4.58
C LEU A 51 12.90 -15.25 4.94
N PRO A 52 13.57 -16.07 4.10
CA PRO A 52 13.58 -17.53 4.26
C PRO A 52 14.18 -18.02 5.58
N ASP A 53 15.03 -17.22 6.21
CA ASP A 53 15.61 -17.50 7.53
C ASP A 53 14.59 -17.43 8.68
N LEU A 54 13.43 -16.81 8.47
CA LEU A 54 12.35 -16.72 9.44
C LEU A 54 11.23 -17.77 9.23
N VAL A 55 11.20 -18.43 8.08
CA VAL A 55 10.17 -19.45 7.78
C VAL A 55 10.10 -20.56 8.84
N PRO A 56 11.24 -21.13 9.35
CA PRO A 56 11.17 -22.14 10.41
C PRO A 56 10.54 -21.63 11.72
N ILE A 57 10.51 -20.31 11.93
CA ILE A 57 9.81 -19.73 13.09
C ILE A 57 8.30 -19.79 12.87
N VAL A 58 7.81 -19.46 11.66
CA VAL A 58 6.38 -19.54 11.30
C VAL A 58 5.89 -20.98 11.44
N GLU A 59 6.65 -21.95 10.94
CA GLU A 59 6.32 -23.39 11.01
C GLU A 59 6.17 -23.91 12.45
N GLY A 60 6.73 -23.22 13.42
CA GLY A 60 6.56 -23.54 14.84
C GLY A 60 5.17 -23.17 15.42
N TYR A 61 4.31 -22.48 14.66
CA TYR A 61 2.99 -22.04 15.08
C TYR A 61 1.90 -22.68 14.22
N SER A 62 1.39 -23.83 14.66
CA SER A 62 0.48 -24.66 13.84
C SER A 62 -0.85 -23.97 13.49
N GLY A 63 -1.40 -23.14 14.38
CA GLY A 63 -2.61 -22.36 14.12
C GLY A 63 -2.38 -21.28 13.07
N VAL A 64 -1.22 -20.59 13.12
CA VAL A 64 -0.81 -19.63 12.11
C VAL A 64 -0.64 -20.30 10.75
N VAL A 65 0.03 -21.47 10.69
CA VAL A 65 0.20 -22.23 9.44
C VAL A 65 -1.15 -22.60 8.84
N ALA A 66 -2.03 -23.20 9.62
CA ALA A 66 -3.36 -23.61 9.15
C ALA A 66 -4.22 -22.41 8.72
N TRP A 67 -4.13 -21.28 9.42
CA TRP A 67 -4.80 -20.04 9.03
C TRP A 67 -4.19 -19.45 7.74
N TYR A 68 -2.87 -19.44 7.60
CA TYR A 68 -2.21 -18.96 6.39
C TYR A 68 -2.64 -19.76 5.15
N GLU A 69 -2.75 -21.09 5.25
CA GLU A 69 -3.26 -21.94 4.17
C GLU A 69 -4.70 -21.62 3.82
N ARG A 70 -5.57 -21.37 4.83
CA ARG A 70 -6.96 -20.91 4.57
C ARG A 70 -7.00 -19.57 3.83
N MET A 71 -6.17 -18.61 4.25
CA MET A 71 -6.07 -17.32 3.57
C MET A 71 -5.61 -17.46 2.11
N VAL A 72 -4.60 -18.30 1.85
CA VAL A 72 -4.15 -18.62 0.49
C VAL A 72 -5.28 -19.24 -0.34
N SER A 73 -6.11 -20.10 0.26
CA SER A 73 -7.22 -20.76 -0.43
C SER A 73 -8.35 -19.81 -0.86
N LEU A 74 -8.46 -18.62 -0.26
CA LEU A 74 -9.41 -17.59 -0.71
C LEU A 74 -9.06 -17.09 -2.12
N GLY A 75 -7.80 -17.26 -2.52
CA GLY A 75 -7.32 -16.87 -3.85
C GLY A 75 -7.23 -15.36 -4.05
N THR A 76 -6.97 -14.98 -5.28
CA THR A 76 -6.77 -13.57 -5.68
C THR A 76 -7.90 -13.05 -6.56
N GLY A 77 -9.05 -13.74 -6.55
CA GLY A 77 -10.17 -13.44 -7.44
C GLY A 77 -9.96 -13.91 -8.88
N ALA A 78 -10.83 -13.47 -9.76
CA ALA A 78 -10.71 -13.76 -11.20
C ALA A 78 -9.72 -12.78 -11.82
N ARG A 79 -8.52 -13.28 -12.13
CA ARG A 79 -7.49 -12.49 -12.82
C ARG A 79 -7.71 -12.60 -14.34
N THR A 80 -7.71 -11.45 -15.01
CA THR A 80 -7.66 -11.36 -16.47
C THR A 80 -6.39 -10.62 -16.85
N ASP A 81 -5.55 -11.24 -17.66
CA ASP A 81 -4.37 -10.57 -18.21
C ASP A 81 -4.82 -9.62 -19.33
N ALA A 82 -4.26 -8.41 -19.33
CA ALA A 82 -4.51 -7.40 -20.35
C ALA A 82 -3.17 -6.85 -20.86
N GLU A 83 -3.14 -6.53 -22.15
CA GLU A 83 -2.00 -5.84 -22.75
C GLU A 83 -1.86 -4.43 -22.15
N ILE A 84 -0.63 -3.98 -21.95
CA ILE A 84 -0.36 -2.65 -21.38
C ILE A 84 -0.97 -1.53 -22.22
N ALA A 85 -1.06 -1.72 -23.55
CA ALA A 85 -1.71 -0.77 -24.46
C ALA A 85 -3.18 -0.52 -24.10
N VAL A 86 -3.92 -1.56 -23.71
CA VAL A 86 -5.33 -1.45 -23.29
C VAL A 86 -5.46 -0.60 -22.02
N ALA A 87 -4.50 -0.73 -21.09
CA ALA A 87 -4.49 0.10 -19.89
C ALA A 87 -4.27 1.58 -20.22
N TRP A 88 -3.36 1.88 -21.15
CA TRP A 88 -3.11 3.24 -21.61
C TRP A 88 -4.28 3.83 -22.39
N GLU A 89 -4.92 3.07 -23.25
CA GLU A 89 -6.14 3.47 -23.97
C GLU A 89 -7.26 3.78 -22.97
N SER A 90 -7.45 2.95 -21.95
CA SER A 90 -8.45 3.16 -20.91
C SER A 90 -8.17 4.43 -20.09
N LEU A 91 -6.90 4.69 -19.75
CA LEU A 91 -6.50 5.91 -19.07
C LEU A 91 -6.78 7.16 -19.92
N ASN A 92 -6.46 7.11 -21.21
CA ASN A 92 -6.66 8.22 -22.15
C ASN A 92 -8.15 8.52 -22.41
N ALA A 93 -8.98 7.49 -22.38
CA ALA A 93 -10.43 7.60 -22.56
C ALA A 93 -11.18 8.01 -21.27
N ALA A 94 -10.53 7.92 -20.12
CA ALA A 94 -11.18 8.23 -18.84
C ALA A 94 -11.36 9.76 -18.66
N GLU A 95 -12.55 10.15 -18.22
CA GLU A 95 -12.78 11.54 -17.79
C GLU A 95 -12.03 11.82 -16.48
N PRO A 96 -11.30 12.94 -16.38
CA PRO A 96 -10.63 13.32 -15.14
C PRO A 96 -11.63 13.49 -14.00
N ARG A 97 -11.32 12.97 -12.83
CA ARG A 97 -12.12 13.16 -11.62
C ARG A 97 -12.15 14.66 -11.26
N ALA A 98 -13.29 15.15 -10.76
CA ALA A 98 -13.40 16.51 -10.25
C ALA A 98 -12.38 16.79 -9.15
N LEU A 99 -11.65 17.90 -9.26
CA LEU A 99 -10.64 18.29 -8.28
C LEU A 99 -11.29 18.70 -6.95
N PRO A 100 -10.70 18.38 -5.81
CA PRO A 100 -11.15 18.86 -4.51
C PRO A 100 -10.92 20.38 -4.40
N ALA A 101 -11.75 21.03 -3.60
CA ALA A 101 -11.57 22.44 -3.29
C ALA A 101 -10.37 22.61 -2.34
N THR A 102 -9.40 23.42 -2.73
CA THR A 102 -8.30 23.80 -1.83
C THR A 102 -8.78 24.86 -0.85
N ALA A 103 -8.63 24.59 0.45
CA ALA A 103 -9.04 25.51 1.51
C ALA A 103 -8.31 26.86 1.41
N ALA A 104 -8.97 27.91 1.89
CA ALA A 104 -8.40 29.26 1.80
C ALA A 104 -7.12 29.43 2.65
N ASP A 105 -7.05 28.73 3.76
CA ASP A 105 -5.97 28.71 4.74
C ASP A 105 -4.92 27.60 4.50
N GLU A 106 -5.03 26.81 3.40
CA GLU A 106 -4.02 25.82 3.04
C GLU A 106 -2.68 26.50 2.74
N PRO A 107 -1.60 26.23 3.50
CA PRO A 107 -0.30 26.90 3.37
C PRO A 107 0.33 26.75 1.97
N LEU A 108 0.05 25.64 1.29
CA LEU A 108 0.57 25.34 -0.04
C LEU A 108 -0.33 25.83 -1.18
N LYS A 109 -1.43 26.50 -0.87
CA LYS A 109 -2.36 27.06 -1.89
C LYS A 109 -1.66 27.94 -2.91
N ALA A 110 -0.67 28.74 -2.48
CA ALA A 110 0.12 29.60 -3.36
C ALA A 110 1.00 28.82 -4.35
N ARG A 111 1.10 27.49 -4.21
CA ARG A 111 1.85 26.58 -5.09
C ARG A 111 1.00 25.94 -6.18
N LEU A 112 -0.31 26.17 -6.17
CA LEU A 112 -1.18 25.66 -7.23
C LEU A 112 -0.67 26.09 -8.60
N GLY A 113 -0.64 25.15 -9.54
CA GLY A 113 -0.13 25.35 -10.88
C GLY A 113 1.39 25.25 -11.04
N GLN A 114 2.17 25.20 -9.96
CA GLN A 114 3.62 25.04 -10.01
C GLN A 114 4.04 23.58 -10.15
N SER A 115 5.26 23.37 -10.69
CA SER A 115 5.89 22.04 -10.67
C SER A 115 6.37 21.71 -9.28
N VAL A 116 5.99 20.54 -8.79
CA VAL A 116 6.34 20.01 -7.48
C VAL A 116 6.77 18.56 -7.59
N GLN A 117 7.57 18.13 -6.64
CA GLN A 117 7.88 16.73 -6.41
C GLN A 117 7.17 16.24 -5.14
N ILE A 118 6.53 15.08 -5.21
CA ILE A 118 5.94 14.40 -4.07
C ILE A 118 6.68 13.09 -3.82
N SER A 119 6.99 12.79 -2.55
CA SER A 119 7.67 11.56 -2.15
C SER A 119 7.07 10.97 -0.87
N ALA A 120 7.11 9.63 -0.73
CA ALA A 120 6.68 8.94 0.47
C ALA A 120 7.83 8.86 1.49
N GLY A 121 7.63 9.37 2.71
CA GLY A 121 8.59 9.27 3.81
C GLY A 121 9.88 10.03 3.56
N SER A 122 10.99 9.34 3.29
CA SER A 122 12.26 9.95 2.93
C SER A 122 12.36 10.22 1.43
N ALA A 123 13.06 11.26 1.04
CA ALA A 123 13.28 11.66 -0.36
C ALA A 123 13.88 10.56 -1.25
N ASP A 124 14.52 9.55 -0.64
CA ASP A 124 15.22 8.46 -1.34
C ASP A 124 14.27 7.33 -1.84
N ARG A 125 12.99 7.37 -1.51
CA ARG A 125 12.04 6.28 -1.85
C ARG A 125 11.24 6.49 -3.12
N GLY A 126 11.79 7.22 -4.06
CA GLY A 126 11.06 7.55 -5.28
C GLY A 126 9.93 8.55 -5.02
N GLY A 127 9.39 9.10 -6.08
CA GLY A 127 8.31 10.08 -6.01
C GLY A 127 7.77 10.34 -7.38
N ALA A 128 6.77 11.19 -7.46
CA ALA A 128 6.24 11.69 -8.72
C ALA A 128 6.53 13.18 -8.84
N ARG A 129 6.79 13.62 -10.07
CA ARG A 129 6.86 15.03 -10.44
C ARG A 129 5.63 15.39 -11.25
N GLY A 130 5.09 16.57 -10.98
CA GLY A 130 3.98 17.06 -11.74
C GLY A 130 3.56 18.46 -11.33
N ARG A 131 2.60 19.00 -12.06
CA ARG A 131 2.01 20.29 -11.74
C ARG A 131 0.95 20.11 -10.67
N LEU A 132 1.05 20.85 -9.56
CA LEU A 132 0.07 20.79 -8.46
C LEU A 132 -1.28 21.33 -8.95
N LEU A 133 -2.30 20.46 -8.96
CA LEU A 133 -3.66 20.80 -9.39
C LEU A 133 -4.57 21.18 -8.21
N ALA A 134 -4.49 20.41 -7.13
CA ALA A 134 -5.28 20.62 -5.93
C ALA A 134 -4.58 20.04 -4.72
N ILE A 135 -4.90 20.59 -3.55
CA ILE A 135 -4.43 20.10 -2.26
C ILE A 135 -5.48 20.41 -1.20
N ASP A 136 -5.77 19.44 -0.35
CA ASP A 136 -6.59 19.59 0.85
C ASP A 136 -5.98 18.79 2.01
N HIS A 137 -6.70 18.61 3.11
CA HIS A 137 -6.23 17.88 4.31
C HIS A 137 -6.17 16.36 4.11
N GLU A 138 -6.83 15.82 3.09
CA GLU A 138 -6.87 14.38 2.80
C GLU A 138 -5.93 13.98 1.66
N GLN A 139 -5.74 14.86 0.67
CA GLN A 139 -5.13 14.46 -0.59
C GLN A 139 -4.40 15.60 -1.32
N VAL A 140 -3.50 15.18 -2.20
CA VAL A 140 -2.76 16.03 -3.13
C VAL A 140 -2.98 15.51 -4.54
N VAL A 141 -3.29 16.37 -5.49
CA VAL A 141 -3.52 15.99 -6.89
C VAL A 141 -2.49 16.66 -7.79
N LEU A 142 -1.77 15.83 -8.55
CA LEU A 142 -0.81 16.29 -9.54
C LEU A 142 -1.28 15.98 -10.97
N ALA A 143 -1.05 16.91 -11.89
CA ALA A 143 -1.00 16.57 -13.31
C ALA A 143 0.38 16.01 -13.63
N VAL A 144 0.42 14.81 -14.16
CA VAL A 144 1.64 14.08 -14.52
C VAL A 144 1.50 13.63 -15.97
N THR A 145 2.59 13.73 -16.73
CA THR A 145 2.68 13.19 -18.09
C THR A 145 3.60 11.97 -18.08
N PRO A 146 3.05 10.77 -17.74
CA PRO A 146 3.85 9.55 -17.58
C PRO A 146 4.46 9.06 -18.91
N LEU A 147 3.81 9.34 -20.03
CA LEU A 147 4.27 9.08 -21.40
C LEU A 147 3.88 10.24 -22.30
N GLU A 148 4.62 10.43 -23.37
CA GLU A 148 4.31 11.46 -24.36
C GLU A 148 2.88 11.29 -24.90
N GLY A 149 2.10 12.36 -24.82
CA GLY A 149 0.70 12.38 -25.27
C GLY A 149 -0.33 11.81 -24.27
N ILE A 150 0.10 11.42 -23.06
CA ILE A 150 -0.81 10.95 -22.01
C ILE A 150 -0.68 11.83 -20.78
N ASP A 151 -1.73 12.64 -20.52
CA ASP A 151 -1.85 13.41 -19.29
C ASP A 151 -2.74 12.68 -18.29
N ALA A 152 -2.24 12.52 -17.06
CA ALA A 152 -2.96 11.84 -15.99
C ALA A 152 -3.05 12.69 -14.73
N GLN A 153 -4.17 12.59 -14.04
CA GLN A 153 -4.29 13.06 -12.67
C GLN A 153 -3.85 11.96 -11.71
N VAL A 154 -2.81 12.21 -10.91
CA VAL A 154 -2.35 11.28 -9.88
C VAL A 154 -2.74 11.83 -8.52
N TRP A 155 -3.45 11.02 -7.75
CA TRP A 155 -4.01 11.36 -6.46
C TRP A 155 -3.20 10.68 -5.36
N PHE A 156 -2.64 11.47 -4.44
CA PHE A 156 -1.84 10.99 -3.31
C PHE A 156 -2.56 11.29 -2.01
N PRO A 157 -2.51 10.39 -1.01
CA PRO A 157 -2.90 10.74 0.34
C PRO A 157 -2.06 11.91 0.87
N ARG A 158 -2.66 12.80 1.65
CA ARG A 158 -1.90 13.90 2.27
C ARG A 158 -0.95 13.39 3.37
N PHE A 159 -1.41 12.39 4.12
CA PHE A 159 -0.63 11.81 5.20
C PHE A 159 0.48 10.88 4.66
N GLY A 160 1.69 11.05 5.20
CA GLY A 160 2.86 10.22 4.82
C GLY A 160 3.57 10.65 3.53
N TYR A 161 3.12 11.73 2.89
CA TYR A 161 3.74 12.28 1.68
C TYR A 161 4.25 13.70 1.89
N HIS A 162 5.43 13.98 1.36
CA HIS A 162 6.09 15.29 1.42
C HIS A 162 6.11 15.94 0.03
N LEU A 163 5.76 17.22 -0.01
CA LEU A 163 5.92 18.04 -1.20
C LEU A 163 7.19 18.89 -1.09
N SER A 164 7.95 18.93 -2.17
CA SER A 164 9.04 19.88 -2.36
C SER A 164 8.86 20.60 -3.69
N LEU A 165 9.43 21.80 -3.79
CA LEU A 165 9.49 22.51 -5.06
C LEU A 165 10.53 21.83 -5.95
N ASP A 166 10.24 21.81 -7.23
CA ASP A 166 11.26 21.54 -8.24
C ASP A 166 12.27 22.69 -8.23
N SER A 167 13.53 22.37 -7.94
CA SER A 167 14.64 23.33 -7.95
C SER A 167 15.18 23.53 -9.37
#